data_a8ff1db6d7f32b0da9b0dc21536bf29f
#
_entry.id   a8ff1db6d7f32b0da9b0dc21536bf29f
#
_cell.length_a   1.000
_cell.length_b   1.000
_cell.length_c   1.000
_cell.angle_alpha   90.00
_cell.angle_beta   90.00
_cell.angle_gamma   90.00
#
_symmetry.space_group_name_H-M   'P 1'
#
loop_
_entity.id
_entity.type
_entity.pdbx_description
1 polymer ?
#
loop_
_entity_poly.entity_id
_entity_poly.type
_entity_poly.pdbx_seq_one_letter_code
_entity_poly.pdbx_strand_id
1 'polypeptide(L)'
;MKDMIMKPKIWLIVIAVMHTIMGVIATYIIIGNTDNLALIIQFGFISVYLLYVAFMTEGQTQARLATVLCAPFVAWFIISAIMKLNMFGVPVAEMPGALMPLILWALPVVTGIMNWNTD
;
A
#
# COMPACT_ATOMS: atom_id res chain seq x y z
N MET A 1 8.97 21.02 -5.65
CA MET A 1 7.70 20.31 -5.78
C MET A 1 7.75 19.16 -6.76
N LYS A 2 8.15 19.42 -7.98
CA LYS A 2 8.25 18.36 -8.99
C LYS A 2 9.17 17.23 -8.55
N ASP A 3 10.30 17.56 -7.91
CA ASP A 3 11.24 16.55 -7.43
C ASP A 3 10.68 15.68 -6.34
N MET A 4 9.84 16.24 -5.45
CA MET A 4 9.18 15.48 -4.39
C MET A 4 8.20 14.45 -4.96
N ILE A 5 7.43 14.87 -5.96
CA ILE A 5 6.40 14.02 -6.58
C ILE A 5 7.03 12.84 -7.31
N MET A 6 8.25 13.02 -7.83
CA MET A 6 8.94 11.97 -8.57
C MET A 6 9.73 11.01 -7.70
N LYS A 7 9.74 11.24 -6.36
CA LYS A 7 10.44 10.37 -5.42
C LYS A 7 9.45 9.52 -4.63
N PRO A 8 9.85 8.31 -4.25
CA PRO A 8 8.92 7.40 -3.57
C PRO A 8 8.53 7.83 -2.16
N LYS A 9 9.33 8.65 -1.49
CA LYS A 9 9.09 9.02 -0.09
C LYS A 9 7.70 9.58 0.14
N ILE A 10 7.30 10.57 -0.65
CA ILE A 10 6.00 11.22 -0.48
C ILE A 10 4.85 10.23 -0.69
N TRP A 11 4.99 9.34 -1.67
CA TRP A 11 3.95 8.35 -1.96
C TRP A 11 3.90 7.23 -0.94
N LEU A 12 5.03 6.87 -0.33
CA LEU A 12 5.06 5.95 0.80
C LEU A 12 4.30 6.53 2.00
N ILE A 13 4.49 7.82 2.28
CA ILE A 13 3.76 8.49 3.36
C ILE A 13 2.26 8.52 3.05
N VAL A 14 1.90 8.89 1.82
CA VAL A 14 0.50 8.93 1.39
C VAL A 14 -0.16 7.57 1.54
N ILE A 15 0.48 6.52 1.03
CA ILE A 15 -0.14 5.18 1.11
C ILE A 15 -0.15 4.65 2.56
N ALA A 16 0.85 5.01 3.38
CA ALA A 16 0.85 4.61 4.78
C ALA A 16 -0.35 5.21 5.51
N VAL A 17 -0.63 6.49 5.30
CA VAL A 17 -1.78 7.17 5.89
C VAL A 17 -3.08 6.57 5.38
N MET A 18 -3.21 6.44 4.06
CA MET A 18 -4.44 5.92 3.45
C MET A 18 -4.67 4.46 3.82
N HIS A 19 -3.63 3.64 3.84
CA HIS A 19 -3.74 2.24 4.25
C HIS A 19 -4.17 2.13 5.72
N THR A 20 -3.61 2.96 6.58
CA THR A 20 -3.97 2.93 8.01
C THR A 20 -5.43 3.31 8.20
N ILE A 21 -5.89 4.37 7.52
CA ILE A 21 -7.27 4.83 7.65
C ILE A 21 -8.24 3.84 6.99
N MET A 22 -8.01 3.48 5.75
CA MET A 22 -8.98 2.70 4.96
C MET A 22 -8.81 1.19 5.13
N GLY A 23 -7.58 0.73 5.31
CA GLY A 23 -7.29 -0.70 5.40
C GLY A 23 -7.31 -1.26 6.81
N VAL A 24 -6.98 -0.44 7.81
CA VAL A 24 -6.91 -0.89 9.20
C VAL A 24 -8.09 -0.35 10.00
N ILE A 25 -8.20 0.96 10.13
CA ILE A 25 -9.22 1.57 11.00
C ILE A 25 -10.62 1.34 10.46
N ALA A 26 -10.85 1.64 9.19
CA ALA A 26 -12.18 1.45 8.58
C ALA A 26 -12.58 -0.01 8.58
N THR A 27 -11.65 -0.92 8.28
CA THR A 27 -11.92 -2.35 8.30
C THR A 27 -12.31 -2.82 9.70
N TYR A 28 -11.61 -2.33 10.72
CA TYR A 28 -11.96 -2.66 12.11
C TYR A 28 -13.35 -2.17 12.48
N ILE A 29 -13.69 -0.95 12.09
CA ILE A 29 -15.00 -0.37 12.43
C ILE A 29 -16.14 -1.12 11.74
N ILE A 30 -15.95 -1.48 10.46
CA ILE A 30 -17.04 -2.04 9.64
C ILE A 30 -17.22 -3.54 9.90
N ILE A 31 -16.13 -4.30 9.93
CA ILE A 31 -16.19 -5.77 9.99
C ILE A 31 -15.29 -6.37 11.07
N GLY A 32 -14.73 -5.55 11.97
CA GLY A 32 -13.83 -6.03 13.01
C GLY A 32 -14.58 -6.87 14.06
N ASN A 33 -14.14 -8.10 14.22
CA ASN A 33 -14.58 -8.97 15.29
C ASN A 33 -13.38 -9.85 15.66
N THR A 34 -13.55 -10.72 16.65
CA THR A 34 -12.46 -11.57 17.13
C THR A 34 -11.87 -12.44 16.03
N ASP A 35 -12.72 -12.93 15.11
CA ASP A 35 -12.27 -13.81 14.03
C ASP A 35 -11.41 -13.06 13.01
N ASN A 36 -11.66 -11.78 12.81
CA ASN A 36 -10.96 -10.98 11.81
C ASN A 36 -9.81 -10.15 12.40
N LEU A 37 -9.76 -10.04 13.72
CA LEU A 37 -8.85 -9.12 14.39
C LEU A 37 -7.38 -9.42 14.10
N ALA A 38 -7.00 -10.70 14.07
CA ALA A 38 -5.60 -11.07 13.80
C ALA A 38 -5.13 -10.55 12.45
N LEU A 39 -5.96 -10.66 11.43
CA LEU A 39 -5.60 -10.18 10.09
C LEU A 39 -5.60 -8.66 10.01
N ILE A 40 -6.51 -8.00 10.72
CA ILE A 40 -6.54 -6.53 10.80
C ILE A 40 -5.26 -6.00 11.47
N ILE A 41 -4.81 -6.65 12.54
CA ILE A 41 -3.54 -6.31 13.20
C ILE A 41 -2.39 -6.49 12.22
N GLN A 42 -2.37 -7.56 11.46
CA GLN A 42 -1.35 -7.81 10.45
C GLN A 42 -1.33 -6.71 9.39
N PHE A 43 -2.48 -6.20 8.98
CA PHE A 43 -2.54 -5.05 8.08
C PHE A 43 -1.89 -3.81 8.70
N GLY A 44 -1.99 -3.65 10.01
CA GLY A 44 -1.32 -2.56 10.73
C GLY A 44 0.20 -2.65 10.65
N PHE A 45 0.76 -3.86 10.60
CA PHE A 45 2.20 -4.04 10.43
C PHE A 45 2.69 -3.47 9.10
N ILE A 46 1.86 -3.55 8.06
CA ILE A 46 2.19 -2.99 6.75
C ILE A 46 2.38 -1.47 6.86
N SER A 47 1.53 -0.80 7.65
CA SER A 47 1.68 0.63 7.91
C SER A 47 3.03 0.95 8.55
N VAL A 48 3.46 0.13 9.50
CA VAL A 48 4.77 0.30 10.15
C VAL A 48 5.90 0.14 9.13
N TYR A 49 5.83 -0.87 8.27
CA TYR A 49 6.85 -1.09 7.24
C TYR A 49 6.92 0.09 6.27
N LEU A 50 5.78 0.60 5.84
CA LEU A 50 5.73 1.76 4.93
C LEU A 50 6.36 2.99 5.57
N LEU A 51 6.04 3.26 6.82
CA LEU A 51 6.60 4.40 7.54
C LEU A 51 8.10 4.24 7.78
N TYR A 52 8.54 3.02 8.09
CA TYR A 52 9.97 2.75 8.25
C TYR A 52 10.73 3.07 6.96
N VAL A 53 10.24 2.58 5.83
CA VAL A 53 10.90 2.84 4.55
C VAL A 53 10.90 4.33 4.24
N ALA A 54 9.80 5.03 4.52
CA ALA A 54 9.67 6.46 4.21
C ALA A 54 10.64 7.33 5.04
N PHE A 55 10.81 7.02 6.32
CA PHE A 55 11.54 7.91 7.24
C PHE A 55 12.92 7.40 7.64
N MET A 56 13.16 6.10 7.56
CA MET A 56 14.42 5.51 8.01
C MET A 56 15.35 5.11 6.88
N THR A 57 14.93 5.31 5.63
CA THR A 57 15.77 5.02 4.46
C THR A 57 15.72 6.20 3.51
N GLU A 58 16.67 6.25 2.58
CA GLU A 58 16.73 7.31 1.58
C GLU A 58 17.43 6.80 0.31
N GLY A 59 17.34 7.59 -0.75
CA GLY A 59 18.03 7.33 -2.00
C GLY A 59 17.65 6.00 -2.63
N GLN A 60 18.66 5.28 -3.10
CA GLN A 60 18.49 4.01 -3.79
C GLN A 60 17.83 2.95 -2.92
N THR A 61 18.22 2.88 -1.64
CA THR A 61 17.66 1.92 -0.71
C THR A 61 16.16 2.14 -0.54
N GLN A 62 15.75 3.40 -0.36
CA GLN A 62 14.34 3.73 -0.23
C GLN A 62 13.56 3.36 -1.49
N ALA A 63 14.10 3.68 -2.66
CA ALA A 63 13.44 3.40 -3.93
C ALA A 63 13.23 1.89 -4.14
N ARG A 64 14.24 1.10 -3.85
CA ARG A 64 14.16 -0.35 -4.00
C ARG A 64 13.21 -0.98 -3.00
N LEU A 65 13.26 -0.54 -1.74
CA LEU A 65 12.34 -1.04 -0.73
C LEU A 65 10.90 -0.64 -1.03
N ALA A 66 10.68 0.59 -1.52
CA ALA A 66 9.34 1.02 -1.91
C ALA A 66 8.78 0.11 -3.00
N THR A 67 9.57 -0.21 -4.00
CA THR A 67 9.16 -1.09 -5.09
C THR A 67 8.84 -2.49 -4.58
N VAL A 68 9.76 -3.08 -3.81
CA VAL A 68 9.61 -4.46 -3.32
C VAL A 68 8.45 -4.58 -2.33
N LEU A 69 8.24 -3.56 -1.52
CA LEU A 69 7.16 -3.58 -0.52
C LEU A 69 5.78 -3.38 -1.15
N CYS A 70 5.67 -2.50 -2.14
CA CYS A 70 4.38 -2.10 -2.69
C CYS A 70 3.94 -2.90 -3.93
N ALA A 71 4.89 -3.39 -4.74
CA ALA A 71 4.54 -4.13 -5.97
C ALA A 71 3.66 -5.36 -5.71
N PRO A 72 3.92 -6.19 -4.67
CA PRO A 72 3.04 -7.33 -4.39
C PRO A 72 1.60 -6.90 -4.10
N PHE A 73 1.38 -5.74 -3.49
CA PHE A 73 0.02 -5.27 -3.22
C PHE A 73 -0.69 -4.82 -4.48
N VAL A 74 0.04 -4.22 -5.43
CA VAL A 74 -0.53 -3.89 -6.75
C VAL A 74 -0.98 -5.18 -7.44
N ALA A 75 -0.12 -6.20 -7.44
CA ALA A 75 -0.44 -7.50 -8.02
C ALA A 75 -1.64 -8.14 -7.32
N TRP A 76 -1.69 -8.05 -5.99
CA TRP A 76 -2.79 -8.58 -5.20
C TRP A 76 -4.13 -7.94 -5.56
N PHE A 77 -4.17 -6.61 -5.71
CA PHE A 77 -5.38 -5.93 -6.12
C PHE A 77 -5.82 -6.35 -7.54
N ILE A 78 -4.86 -6.45 -8.47
CA ILE A 78 -5.16 -6.83 -9.84
C ILE A 78 -5.71 -8.26 -9.90
N ILE A 79 -5.03 -9.20 -9.25
CA ILE A 79 -5.45 -10.59 -9.20
C ILE A 79 -6.82 -10.70 -8.55
N SER A 80 -7.03 -9.99 -7.44
CA SER A 80 -8.31 -10.04 -6.73
C SER A 80 -9.46 -9.48 -7.56
N ALA A 81 -9.18 -8.45 -8.35
CA ALA A 81 -10.20 -7.86 -9.23
C ALA A 81 -10.57 -8.82 -10.37
N ILE A 82 -9.56 -9.45 -10.98
CA ILE A 82 -9.76 -10.36 -12.11
C ILE A 82 -10.49 -11.64 -11.65
N MET A 83 -10.04 -12.22 -10.55
CA MET A 83 -10.58 -13.48 -10.04
C MET A 83 -11.76 -13.28 -9.10
N LYS A 84 -12.16 -12.03 -8.84
CA LYS A 84 -13.28 -11.68 -7.95
C LYS A 84 -13.13 -12.32 -6.57
N LEU A 85 -11.94 -12.16 -5.99
CA LEU A 85 -11.64 -12.73 -4.69
C LEU A 85 -12.30 -11.93 -3.57
N ASN A 86 -12.69 -12.64 -2.51
CA ASN A 86 -13.32 -12.05 -1.33
C ASN A 86 -12.42 -12.19 -0.11
N MET A 87 -12.56 -11.24 0.81
CA MET A 87 -11.92 -11.30 2.11
C MET A 87 -12.87 -10.68 3.12
N PHE A 88 -13.01 -11.31 4.28
CA PHE A 88 -13.99 -10.90 5.30
C PHE A 88 -15.44 -10.91 4.79
N GLY A 89 -15.72 -11.75 3.79
CA GLY A 89 -17.05 -11.84 3.21
C GLY A 89 -17.41 -10.72 2.23
N VAL A 90 -16.45 -9.87 1.87
CA VAL A 90 -16.66 -8.78 0.91
C VAL A 90 -15.61 -8.83 -0.19
N PRO A 91 -15.89 -8.29 -1.37
CA PRO A 91 -14.89 -8.27 -2.44
C PRO A 91 -13.64 -7.49 -2.03
N VAL A 92 -12.48 -8.05 -2.33
CA VAL A 92 -11.20 -7.39 -2.07
C VAL A 92 -11.04 -6.16 -2.98
N ALA A 93 -11.36 -6.33 -4.25
CA ALA A 93 -11.21 -5.28 -5.24
C ALA A 93 -12.37 -5.34 -6.23
N GLU A 94 -13.17 -4.29 -6.26
CA GLU A 94 -14.32 -4.19 -7.13
C GLU A 94 -14.25 -2.89 -7.90
N MET A 95 -14.23 -2.98 -9.22
CA MET A 95 -14.15 -1.80 -10.08
C MET A 95 -15.50 -1.11 -10.16
N PRO A 96 -15.54 0.23 -10.21
CA PRO A 96 -14.37 1.14 -10.28
C PRO A 96 -13.79 1.54 -8.92
N GLY A 97 -14.37 1.09 -7.82
CA GLY A 97 -13.97 1.50 -6.48
C GLY A 97 -12.51 1.15 -6.12
N ALA A 98 -12.01 0.03 -6.65
CA ALA A 98 -10.65 -0.42 -6.39
C ALA A 98 -9.58 0.38 -7.15
N LEU A 99 -9.99 1.24 -8.08
CA LEU A 99 -9.04 1.99 -8.90
C LEU A 99 -8.20 2.95 -8.06
N MET A 100 -8.81 3.64 -7.09
CA MET A 100 -8.08 4.58 -6.25
C MET A 100 -7.01 3.90 -5.39
N PRO A 101 -7.30 2.85 -4.59
CA PRO A 101 -6.24 2.19 -3.86
C PRO A 101 -5.19 1.56 -4.77
N LEU A 102 -5.59 1.06 -5.93
CA LEU A 102 -4.63 0.50 -6.89
C LEU A 102 -3.64 1.57 -7.36
N ILE A 103 -4.12 2.77 -7.70
CA ILE A 103 -3.26 3.87 -8.11
C ILE A 103 -2.34 4.29 -6.95
N LEU A 104 -2.89 4.42 -5.75
CA LEU A 104 -2.11 4.84 -4.59
C LEU A 104 -0.97 3.86 -4.27
N TRP A 105 -1.22 2.56 -4.37
CA TRP A 105 -0.18 1.55 -4.19
C TRP A 105 0.81 1.52 -5.35
N ALA A 106 0.37 1.86 -6.55
CA ALA A 106 1.23 1.87 -7.73
C ALA A 106 2.22 3.04 -7.72
N LEU A 107 1.87 4.18 -7.11
CA LEU A 107 2.73 5.36 -7.12
C LEU A 107 4.10 5.13 -6.45
N PRO A 108 4.20 4.51 -5.27
CA PRO A 108 5.50 4.15 -4.72
C PRO A 108 6.28 3.18 -5.61
N VAL A 109 5.59 2.28 -6.31
CA VAL A 109 6.22 1.33 -7.22
C VAL A 109 6.83 2.06 -8.42
N VAL A 110 6.04 2.90 -9.07
CA VAL A 110 6.50 3.65 -10.25
C VAL A 110 7.67 4.57 -9.89
N THR A 111 7.51 5.36 -8.83
CA THR A 111 8.58 6.27 -8.40
C THR A 111 9.80 5.51 -7.89
N GLY A 112 9.58 4.35 -7.26
CA GLY A 112 10.68 3.48 -6.84
C GLY A 112 11.47 2.95 -8.01
N ILE A 113 10.79 2.52 -9.07
CA ILE A 113 11.45 2.04 -10.28
C ILE A 113 12.22 3.17 -10.95
N MET A 114 11.62 4.36 -11.04
CA MET A 114 12.26 5.53 -11.64
C MET A 114 13.55 5.92 -10.90
N ASN A 115 13.62 5.69 -9.61
CA ASN A 115 14.75 6.06 -8.76
C ASN A 115 15.59 4.85 -8.34
N TRP A 116 15.45 3.72 -9.03
CA TRP A 116 16.09 2.45 -8.64
C TRP A 116 17.61 2.57 -8.55
N ASN A 117 18.22 3.35 -9.43
CA ASN A 117 19.65 3.57 -9.48
C ASN A 117 20.07 4.97 -8.99
N THR A 118 19.18 5.69 -8.33
CA THR A 118 19.46 7.01 -7.81
C THR A 118 20.24 6.89 -6.49
N ASP A 119 21.30 7.68 -6.36
CA ASP A 119 22.10 7.68 -5.13
C ASP A 119 21.48 8.43 -3.98
#